data_405766b09e572301367952d27164a0c5
#
_entry.id   405766b09e572301367952d27164a0c5
#
_cell.length_a   1.000
_cell.length_b   1.000
_cell.length_c   1.000
_cell.angle_alpha   90.00
_cell.angle_beta   90.00
_cell.angle_gamma   90.00
#
_symmetry.space_group_name_H-M   'P 1'
#
loop_
_entity.id
_entity.type
_entity.pdbx_description
1 polymer ?
#
loop_
_entity_poly.entity_id
_entity_poly.type
_entity_poly.pdbx_seq_one_letter_code
_entity_poly.pdbx_strand_id
1 'polypeptide(L)'
;MHSKIRLREYDVEAIKAAFKKNFGPDDHLWIFGSRVELEKRGGDIDLYVETSESLENAYKKKRRFVGDLWATIGEQKIDVVLHLASDTEDKLIYSVAKEDGVMLV
;
A
#
# COMPACT_ATOMS: atom_id res chain seq x y z
N MET A 1 -2.05 -15.48 -6.72
CA MET A 1 -2.41 -14.89 -8.01
C MET A 1 -3.17 -13.59 -7.83
N HIS A 2 -2.83 -12.59 -8.60
CA HIS A 2 -3.37 -11.23 -8.44
C HIS A 2 -4.24 -10.82 -9.63
N SER A 3 -5.18 -11.70 -10.00
CA SER A 3 -6.02 -11.49 -11.18
C SER A 3 -6.91 -10.26 -11.09
N LYS A 4 -7.20 -9.78 -9.87
CA LYS A 4 -8.03 -8.59 -9.67
C LYS A 4 -7.24 -7.29 -9.68
N ILE A 5 -5.92 -7.36 -9.78
CA ILE A 5 -5.05 -6.20 -9.70
C ILE A 5 -4.57 -5.82 -11.09
N ARG A 6 -4.65 -4.50 -11.40
CA ARG A 6 -4.24 -3.95 -12.69
C ARG A 6 -2.75 -3.68 -12.78
N LEU A 7 -1.95 -4.42 -12.04
CA LEU A 7 -0.50 -4.30 -12.04
C LEU A 7 0.12 -5.59 -12.53
N ARG A 8 1.31 -5.48 -13.14
CA ARG A 8 2.08 -6.64 -13.50
C ARG A 8 2.52 -7.38 -12.25
N GLU A 9 2.74 -8.67 -12.38
CA GLU A 9 3.25 -9.48 -11.28
C GLU A 9 4.55 -8.90 -10.72
N TYR A 10 5.42 -8.41 -11.60
CA TYR A 10 6.66 -7.77 -11.20
C TYR A 10 6.41 -6.57 -10.26
N ASP A 11 5.44 -5.72 -10.61
CA ASP A 11 5.12 -4.54 -9.81
C ASP A 11 4.56 -4.93 -8.44
N VAL A 12 3.72 -5.95 -8.40
CA VAL A 12 3.15 -6.44 -7.14
C VAL A 12 4.25 -6.98 -6.25
N GLU A 13 5.17 -7.76 -6.80
CA GLU A 13 6.27 -8.31 -6.01
C GLU A 13 7.21 -7.22 -5.53
N ALA A 14 7.43 -6.18 -6.32
CA ALA A 14 8.24 -5.03 -5.91
C ALA A 14 7.59 -4.29 -4.74
N ILE A 15 6.26 -4.12 -4.79
CA ILE A 15 5.52 -3.46 -3.70
C ILE A 15 5.66 -4.27 -2.41
N LYS A 16 5.47 -5.58 -2.50
CA LYS A 16 5.59 -6.46 -1.33
C LYS A 16 6.99 -6.43 -0.74
N ALA A 17 8.02 -6.50 -1.60
CA ALA A 17 9.41 -6.49 -1.14
C ALA A 17 9.77 -5.17 -0.46
N ALA A 18 9.39 -4.05 -1.07
CA ALA A 18 9.65 -2.73 -0.49
C ALA A 18 8.94 -2.56 0.86
N PHE A 19 7.71 -3.08 0.96
CA PHE A 19 6.97 -3.02 2.21
C PHE A 19 7.68 -3.82 3.32
N LYS A 20 8.07 -5.04 3.01
CA LYS A 20 8.75 -5.90 3.99
C LYS A 20 10.10 -5.34 4.43
N LYS A 21 10.77 -4.62 3.54
CA LYS A 21 12.04 -3.98 3.86
C LYS A 21 11.88 -2.82 4.84
N ASN A 22 10.78 -2.10 4.74
CA ASN A 22 10.59 -0.84 5.49
C ASN A 22 9.66 -0.96 6.70
N PHE A 23 8.74 -1.91 6.70
CA PHE A 23 7.78 -2.10 7.78
C PHE A 23 8.04 -3.41 8.51
N GLY A 24 7.40 -3.58 9.66
CA GLY A 24 7.63 -4.75 10.51
C GLY A 24 6.84 -5.98 10.10
N PRO A 25 7.15 -7.14 10.72
CA PRO A 25 6.47 -8.40 10.36
C PRO A 25 5.00 -8.44 10.76
N ASP A 26 4.59 -7.59 11.70
CA ASP A 26 3.19 -7.53 12.14
C ASP A 26 2.39 -6.46 11.40
N ASP A 27 3.01 -5.76 10.47
CA ASP A 27 2.34 -4.72 9.70
C ASP A 27 1.74 -5.34 8.44
N HIS A 28 0.66 -4.71 7.94
CA HIS A 28 -0.09 -5.26 6.83
C HIS A 28 -0.33 -4.23 5.75
N LEU A 29 -0.50 -4.72 4.52
CA LEU A 29 -0.58 -3.88 3.33
C LEU A 29 -1.69 -4.37 2.41
N TRP A 30 -2.52 -3.44 1.95
CA TRP A 30 -3.54 -3.71 0.92
C TRP A 30 -3.33 -2.78 -0.25
N ILE A 31 -3.67 -3.25 -1.44
CA ILE A 31 -3.82 -2.39 -2.61
C ILE A 31 -5.31 -2.23 -2.88
N PHE A 32 -5.74 -1.01 -3.15
CA PHE A 32 -7.16 -0.74 -3.40
C PHE A 32 -7.31 0.35 -4.47
N GLY A 33 -8.53 0.78 -4.73
CA GLY A 33 -8.80 1.85 -5.67
C GLY A 33 -8.73 1.40 -7.12
N SER A 34 -8.31 2.30 -8.00
CA SER A 34 -8.40 2.08 -9.45
C SER A 34 -7.58 0.90 -9.95
N ARG A 35 -6.52 0.51 -9.22
CA ARG A 35 -5.66 -0.60 -9.66
C ARG A 35 -6.26 -1.98 -9.42
N VAL A 36 -7.36 -2.06 -8.68
CA VAL A 36 -8.11 -3.32 -8.55
C VAL A 36 -9.28 -3.39 -9.50
N GLU A 37 -9.57 -2.32 -10.24
CA GLU A 37 -10.63 -2.30 -11.24
C GLU A 37 -10.06 -2.63 -12.61
N LEU A 38 -10.45 -3.77 -13.16
CA LEU A 38 -9.87 -4.28 -14.40
C LEU A 38 -10.10 -3.40 -15.61
N GLU A 39 -11.14 -2.57 -15.59
CA GLU A 39 -11.50 -1.70 -16.70
C GLU A 39 -10.62 -0.45 -16.80
N LYS A 40 -9.96 -0.09 -15.74
CA LYS A 40 -9.19 1.15 -15.69
C LYS A 40 -7.76 0.94 -16.11
N ARG A 41 -7.20 1.92 -16.80
CA ARG A 41 -5.81 1.91 -17.22
C ARG A 41 -5.07 3.08 -16.60
N GLY A 42 -3.86 2.84 -16.18
CA GLY A 42 -3.04 3.85 -15.55
C GLY A 42 -3.62 4.30 -14.22
N GLY A 43 -3.46 5.55 -13.89
CA GLY A 43 -3.94 6.11 -12.65
C GLY A 43 -3.00 5.85 -11.49
N ASP A 44 -3.45 6.21 -10.30
CA ASP A 44 -2.63 6.15 -9.10
C ASP A 44 -2.60 4.74 -8.52
N ILE A 45 -1.54 4.44 -7.81
CA ILE A 45 -1.48 3.23 -7.00
C ILE A 45 -1.92 3.64 -5.60
N ASP A 46 -3.01 3.04 -5.13
CA ASP A 46 -3.56 3.35 -3.81
C ASP A 46 -3.25 2.20 -2.87
N LEU A 47 -2.51 2.50 -1.81
CA LEU A 47 -2.09 1.51 -0.82
C LEU A 47 -2.61 1.89 0.55
N TYR A 48 -2.97 0.87 1.33
CA TYR A 48 -3.43 1.02 2.70
C TYR A 48 -2.53 0.19 3.59
N VAL A 49 -1.97 0.82 4.63
CA VAL A 49 -1.00 0.20 5.54
C VAL A 49 -1.52 0.26 6.98
N GLU A 50 -1.56 -0.89 7.63
CA GLU A 50 -1.79 -0.96 9.08
C GLU A 50 -0.46 -1.23 9.75
N THR A 51 -0.06 -0.37 10.67
CA THR A 51 1.24 -0.46 11.32
C THR A 51 1.14 -0.13 12.80
N SER A 52 1.99 -0.77 13.60
CA SER A 52 2.12 -0.49 15.03
C SER A 52 3.14 0.61 15.33
N GLU A 53 3.77 1.18 14.31
CA GLU A 53 4.75 2.24 14.48
C GLU A 53 4.12 3.52 15.01
N SER A 54 4.95 4.37 15.63
CA SER A 54 4.52 5.71 16.00
C SER A 54 4.28 6.54 14.73
N LEU A 55 3.53 7.64 14.88
CA LEU A 55 3.22 8.51 13.75
C LEU A 55 4.49 8.97 13.03
N GLU A 56 5.49 9.43 13.77
CA GLU A 56 6.73 9.93 13.20
C GLU A 56 7.46 8.83 12.44
N ASN A 57 7.60 7.65 13.03
CA ASN A 57 8.30 6.54 12.39
C ASN A 57 7.53 6.01 11.18
N ALA A 58 6.20 5.99 11.27
CA ALA A 58 5.37 5.53 10.16
C ALA A 58 5.56 6.42 8.93
N TYR A 59 5.62 7.74 9.13
CA TYR A 59 5.86 8.66 8.01
C TYR A 59 7.25 8.52 7.42
N LYS A 60 8.27 8.28 8.25
CA LYS A 60 9.62 8.04 7.75
C LYS A 60 9.67 6.76 6.92
N LYS A 61 9.05 5.71 7.40
CA LYS A 61 9.01 4.43 6.70
C LYS A 61 8.21 4.53 5.40
N LYS A 62 7.11 5.28 5.41
CA LYS A 62 6.32 5.53 4.21
C LYS A 62 7.17 6.19 3.13
N ARG A 63 7.93 7.22 3.48
CA ARG A 63 8.78 7.92 2.51
C ARG A 63 9.83 6.99 1.92
N ARG A 64 10.46 6.16 2.74
CA ARG A 64 11.44 5.18 2.27
C ARG A 64 10.80 4.12 1.38
N PHE A 65 9.63 3.68 1.77
CA PHE A 65 8.85 2.69 1.03
C PHE A 65 8.54 3.20 -0.38
N VAL A 66 8.00 4.41 -0.48
CA VAL A 66 7.68 5.02 -1.79
C VAL A 66 8.94 5.24 -2.60
N GLY A 67 10.02 5.73 -1.98
CA GLY A 67 11.30 5.93 -2.66
C GLY A 67 11.88 4.64 -3.21
N ASP A 68 11.82 3.56 -2.44
CA ASP A 68 12.30 2.25 -2.89
C ASP A 68 11.45 1.73 -4.07
N LEU A 69 10.14 1.97 -4.02
CA LEU A 69 9.26 1.61 -5.12
C LEU A 69 9.62 2.37 -6.39
N TRP A 70 9.79 3.69 -6.28
CA TRP A 70 10.16 4.49 -7.44
C TRP A 70 11.47 4.02 -8.07
N ALA A 71 12.42 3.59 -7.24
CA ALA A 71 13.69 3.06 -7.74
C ALA A 71 13.52 1.76 -8.52
N THR A 72 12.49 0.99 -8.20
CA THR A 72 12.26 -0.33 -8.79
C THR A 72 11.30 -0.30 -9.97
N ILE A 73 10.16 0.38 -9.82
CA ILE A 73 9.10 0.35 -10.84
C ILE A 73 8.95 1.67 -11.59
N GLY A 74 9.78 2.65 -11.28
CA GLY A 74 9.71 3.96 -11.90
C GLY A 74 8.86 4.92 -11.09
N GLU A 75 9.06 6.22 -11.32
CA GLU A 75 8.34 7.26 -10.60
C GLU A 75 6.91 7.34 -11.11
N GLN A 76 5.97 7.19 -10.21
CA GLN A 76 4.56 7.31 -10.50
C GLN A 76 3.84 7.70 -9.22
N LYS A 77 2.61 8.15 -9.33
CA LYS A 77 1.86 8.61 -8.16
C LYS A 77 1.43 7.41 -7.31
N ILE A 78 1.85 7.42 -6.06
CA ILE A 78 1.53 6.38 -5.10
C ILE A 78 0.95 7.06 -3.87
N ASP A 79 -0.31 6.75 -3.57
CA ASP A 79 -0.99 7.27 -2.39
C ASP A 79 -1.00 6.19 -1.31
N VAL A 80 -0.48 6.52 -0.14
CA VAL A 80 -0.44 5.58 0.98
C VAL A 80 -1.29 6.11 2.12
N VAL A 81 -2.32 5.37 2.48
CA VAL A 81 -3.14 5.67 3.64
C VAL A 81 -2.57 4.89 4.83
N LEU A 82 -2.11 5.62 5.84
CA LEU A 82 -1.55 5.00 7.05
C LEU A 82 -2.63 4.88 8.12
N HIS A 83 -2.75 3.69 8.70
CA HIS A 83 -3.61 3.44 9.83
C HIS A 83 -2.74 2.92 10.97
N LEU A 84 -2.54 3.76 11.98
CA LEU A 84 -1.68 3.42 13.12
C LEU A 84 -2.49 2.64 14.15
N ALA A 85 -1.84 1.70 14.82
CA ALA A 85 -2.48 0.96 15.90
C ALA A 85 -2.97 1.87 17.01
N SER A 86 -2.33 3.04 17.17
CA SER A 86 -2.71 4.02 18.18
C SER A 86 -3.88 4.91 17.76
N ASP A 87 -4.32 4.83 16.51
CA ASP A 87 -5.46 5.63 16.04
C ASP A 87 -6.74 5.16 16.72
N THR A 88 -7.47 6.11 17.31
CA THR A 88 -8.74 5.81 17.97
C THR A 88 -9.93 6.05 17.04
N GLU A 89 -9.72 6.76 15.94
CA GLU A 89 -10.77 7.03 14.97
C GLU A 89 -10.87 5.89 13.96
N ASP A 90 -12.11 5.51 13.66
CA ASP A 90 -12.39 4.50 12.66
C ASP A 90 -12.86 5.21 11.39
N LYS A 91 -11.92 5.53 10.51
CA LYS A 91 -12.23 6.27 9.30
C LYS A 91 -12.83 5.34 8.24
N LEU A 92 -13.79 5.89 7.49
CA LEU A 92 -14.44 5.13 6.44
C LEU A 92 -13.45 4.56 5.42
N ILE A 93 -12.40 5.32 5.09
CA ILE A 93 -11.41 4.87 4.11
C ILE A 93 -10.72 3.58 4.53
N TYR A 94 -10.59 3.33 5.84
CA TYR A 94 -9.97 2.10 6.33
C TYR A 94 -10.82 0.88 5.95
N SER A 95 -12.13 0.96 6.17
CA SER A 95 -13.05 -0.11 5.82
C SER A 95 -13.09 -0.32 4.32
N VAL A 96 -13.19 0.77 3.57
CA VAL A 96 -13.25 0.71 2.10
C VAL A 96 -12.01 0.03 1.54
N ALA A 97 -10.83 0.42 2.04
CA ALA A 97 -9.58 -0.16 1.54
C ALA A 97 -9.50 -1.67 1.82
N LYS A 98 -9.96 -2.10 2.98
CA LYS A 98 -9.91 -3.52 3.34
C LYS A 98 -10.98 -4.35 2.63
N GLU A 99 -12.18 -3.79 2.46
CA GLU A 99 -13.28 -4.52 1.83
C GLU A 99 -13.13 -4.61 0.32
N ASP A 100 -12.72 -3.52 -0.32
CA ASP A 100 -12.61 -3.45 -1.77
C ASP A 100 -11.21 -3.77 -2.28
N GLY A 101 -10.23 -3.76 -1.39
CA GLY A 101 -8.85 -3.98 -1.77
C GLY A 101 -8.42 -5.43 -1.69
N VAL A 102 -7.17 -5.66 -2.07
CA VAL A 102 -6.52 -6.97 -2.01
C VAL A 102 -5.37 -6.89 -1.03
N MET A 103 -5.37 -7.76 -0.04
CA MET A 103 -4.29 -7.82 0.95
C MET A 103 -3.04 -8.43 0.30
N LEU A 104 -1.94 -7.71 0.37
CA LEU A 104 -0.68 -8.15 -0.22
C LEU A 104 0.30 -8.71 0.83
N VAL A 105 0.28 -8.14 2.02
CA VAL A 105 1.17 -8.60 3.11
C VAL A 105 0.40 -8.72 4.41
#